data_3e475900cd12ec981c4d03534b815878
#
_entry.id   3e475900cd12ec981c4d03534b815878
#
_cell.length_a   1.000
_cell.length_b   1.000
_cell.length_c   1.000
_cell.angle_alpha   90.00
_cell.angle_beta   90.00
_cell.angle_gamma   90.00
#
_symmetry.space_group_name_H-M   'P 1'
#
loop_
_entity.id
_entity.type
_entity.pdbx_description
1 polymer ?
#
loop_
_entity_poly.entity_id
_entity_poly.type
_entity_poly.pdbx_seq_one_letter_code
_entity_poly.pdbx_strand_id
1 'polypeptide(L)'
;MTTSLALRVVAGLKDKIFTGDLPPGHKLPSETELVEEFGVSRTVVREAVTRLRAEGFVETFQGRGSFVLAVPESTAFTVESAAIRTHHDVLDMIDFRLGVECEVAALAAARSDGPARDAVRAALDEFSAAAPSDAVEADFRFHRAIAAASGNRFYVELLDSLGPMMIMLPRTRLGSQHSITDAAHAERVRREHDQVATAVLAGDPDLARAAMRVHLGNTRRRLNSDSP
;
A
#
# COMPACT_ATOMS: atom_id res chain seq x y z
N MET A 1 16.77 19.75 -12.35
CA MET A 1 17.23 19.35 -10.99
C MET A 1 18.40 18.40 -11.18
N THR A 2 19.61 18.81 -10.80
CA THR A 2 20.83 18.00 -10.97
C THR A 2 20.84 16.93 -9.90
N THR A 3 20.63 15.68 -10.29
CA THR A 3 20.71 14.54 -9.36
C THR A 3 22.13 14.51 -8.77
N SER A 4 22.28 14.52 -7.45
CA SER A 4 23.57 14.41 -6.77
C SER A 4 24.34 13.20 -7.27
N LEU A 5 25.64 13.34 -7.53
CA LEU A 5 26.50 12.22 -7.97
C LEU A 5 26.44 11.05 -6.98
N ALA A 6 26.31 11.33 -5.68
CA ALA A 6 26.13 10.29 -4.67
C ALA A 6 24.83 9.50 -4.87
N LEU A 7 23.71 10.16 -5.25
CA LEU A 7 22.46 9.46 -5.57
C LEU A 7 22.57 8.57 -6.81
N ARG A 8 23.35 8.96 -7.82
CA ARG A 8 23.62 8.09 -8.98
C ARG A 8 24.36 6.82 -8.57
N VAL A 9 25.37 6.94 -7.71
CA VAL A 9 26.11 5.77 -7.20
C VAL A 9 25.19 4.88 -6.36
N VAL A 10 24.36 5.47 -5.48
CA VAL A 10 23.36 4.72 -4.68
C VAL A 10 22.41 3.95 -5.59
N ALA A 11 21.85 4.60 -6.62
CA ALA A 11 20.94 3.96 -7.56
C ALA A 11 21.61 2.80 -8.32
N GLY A 12 22.82 2.99 -8.84
CA GLY A 12 23.55 1.94 -9.54
C GLY A 12 23.93 0.75 -8.66
N LEU A 13 24.30 1.00 -7.40
CA LEU A 13 24.59 -0.10 -6.47
C LEU A 13 23.30 -0.84 -6.03
N LYS A 14 22.21 -0.12 -5.84
CA LYS A 14 20.90 -0.76 -5.58
C LYS A 14 20.46 -1.64 -6.75
N ASP A 15 20.61 -1.15 -7.98
CA ASP A 15 20.30 -1.92 -9.18
C ASP A 15 21.08 -3.25 -9.20
N LYS A 16 22.40 -3.22 -8.99
CA LYS A 16 23.22 -4.43 -8.88
C LYS A 16 22.82 -5.37 -7.74
N ILE A 17 22.33 -4.84 -6.62
CA ILE A 17 21.82 -5.64 -5.51
C ILE A 17 20.50 -6.32 -5.91
N PHE A 18 19.58 -5.59 -6.56
CA PHE A 18 18.29 -6.12 -6.98
C PHE A 18 18.38 -7.08 -8.18
N THR A 19 19.33 -6.87 -9.10
CA THR A 19 19.56 -7.80 -10.22
C THR A 19 20.32 -9.07 -9.82
N GLY A 20 20.88 -9.11 -8.60
CA GLY A 20 21.66 -10.23 -8.11
C GLY A 20 23.14 -10.20 -8.48
N ASP A 21 23.62 -9.15 -9.15
CA ASP A 21 25.05 -8.96 -9.45
C ASP A 21 25.87 -8.76 -8.17
N LEU A 22 25.23 -8.22 -7.13
CA LEU A 22 25.77 -8.10 -5.77
C LEU A 22 24.82 -8.81 -4.78
N PRO A 23 24.89 -10.14 -4.67
CA PRO A 23 23.94 -10.87 -3.83
C PRO A 23 24.20 -10.66 -2.33
N PRO A 24 23.20 -10.95 -1.48
CA PRO A 24 23.33 -10.87 -0.03
C PRO A 24 24.55 -11.62 0.51
N GLY A 25 25.23 -11.03 1.49
CA GLY A 25 26.46 -11.55 2.07
C GLY A 25 27.74 -11.28 1.26
N HIS A 26 27.62 -10.79 0.03
CA HIS A 26 28.78 -10.42 -0.77
C HIS A 26 29.35 -9.08 -0.35
N LYS A 27 30.67 -8.97 -0.44
CA LYS A 27 31.40 -7.74 -0.17
C LYS A 27 31.18 -6.75 -1.31
N LEU A 28 30.87 -5.48 -0.98
CA LEU A 28 30.88 -4.41 -1.99
C LEU A 28 32.27 -4.27 -2.60
N PRO A 29 32.36 -3.86 -3.88
CA PRO A 29 33.61 -3.44 -4.47
C PRO A 29 34.29 -2.37 -3.60
N SER A 30 35.63 -2.33 -3.63
CA SER A 30 36.39 -1.35 -2.87
C SER A 30 36.08 0.09 -3.31
N GLU A 31 36.36 1.05 -2.43
CA GLU A 31 36.18 2.47 -2.79
C GLU A 31 36.93 2.83 -4.08
N THR A 32 38.09 2.21 -4.37
CA THR A 32 38.86 2.45 -5.58
C THR A 32 38.14 1.92 -6.82
N GLU A 33 37.63 0.69 -6.75
CA GLU A 33 36.87 0.09 -7.84
C GLU A 33 35.58 0.87 -8.12
N LEU A 34 34.88 1.33 -7.08
CA LEU A 34 33.68 2.16 -7.24
C LEU A 34 33.98 3.55 -7.83
N VAL A 35 35.14 4.15 -7.47
CA VAL A 35 35.62 5.40 -8.09
C VAL A 35 35.82 5.21 -9.59
N GLU A 36 36.47 4.12 -9.99
CA GLU A 36 36.73 3.80 -11.39
C GLU A 36 35.45 3.49 -12.16
N GLU A 37 34.58 2.68 -11.58
CA GLU A 37 33.32 2.24 -12.19
C GLU A 37 32.35 3.40 -12.43
N PHE A 38 32.15 4.26 -11.42
CA PHE A 38 31.17 5.36 -11.50
C PHE A 38 31.75 6.68 -11.97
N GLY A 39 33.06 6.79 -12.10
CA GLY A 39 33.75 8.02 -12.55
C GLY A 39 33.58 9.18 -11.56
N VAL A 40 33.56 8.91 -10.26
CA VAL A 40 33.31 9.91 -9.20
C VAL A 40 34.47 9.97 -8.19
N SER A 41 34.47 10.99 -7.33
CA SER A 41 35.49 11.09 -6.28
C SER A 41 35.26 10.10 -5.14
N ARG A 42 36.30 9.78 -4.37
CA ARG A 42 36.21 8.93 -3.17
C ARG A 42 35.21 9.47 -2.13
N THR A 43 35.09 10.79 -2.01
CA THR A 43 34.14 11.43 -1.10
C THR A 43 32.70 11.11 -1.48
N VAL A 44 32.38 11.13 -2.78
CA VAL A 44 31.08 10.77 -3.34
C VAL A 44 30.75 9.29 -3.08
N VAL A 45 31.75 8.40 -3.29
CA VAL A 45 31.59 6.96 -2.99
C VAL A 45 31.29 6.74 -1.51
N ARG A 46 32.04 7.37 -0.60
CA ARG A 46 31.82 7.26 0.86
C ARG A 46 30.44 7.77 1.26
N GLU A 47 29.99 8.88 0.70
CA GLU A 47 28.64 9.39 0.93
C GLU A 47 27.60 8.38 0.47
N ALA A 48 27.76 7.80 -0.71
CA ALA A 48 26.84 6.80 -1.24
C ALA A 48 26.79 5.53 -0.36
N VAL A 49 27.95 4.99 0.06
CA VAL A 49 28.00 3.82 0.96
C VAL A 49 27.39 4.14 2.32
N THR A 50 27.60 5.35 2.84
CA THR A 50 26.98 5.79 4.10
C THR A 50 25.44 5.84 3.99
N ARG A 51 24.92 6.30 2.85
CA ARG A 51 23.47 6.30 2.57
C ARG A 51 22.92 4.88 2.46
N LEU A 52 23.59 4.00 1.69
CA LEU A 52 23.18 2.58 1.58
C LEU A 52 23.16 1.89 2.94
N ARG A 53 24.11 2.22 3.83
CA ARG A 53 24.12 1.71 5.20
C ARG A 53 22.96 2.26 6.02
N ALA A 54 22.67 3.55 5.92
CA ALA A 54 21.54 4.18 6.62
C ALA A 54 20.18 3.63 6.14
N GLU A 55 20.11 3.22 4.88
CA GLU A 55 18.93 2.60 4.28
C GLU A 55 18.86 1.08 4.46
N GLY A 56 19.86 0.46 5.15
CA GLY A 56 19.86 -0.95 5.48
C GLY A 56 20.25 -1.90 4.34
N PHE A 57 20.82 -1.41 3.24
CA PHE A 57 21.27 -2.24 2.12
C PHE A 57 22.63 -2.88 2.35
N VAL A 58 23.48 -2.23 3.18
CA VAL A 58 24.83 -2.71 3.46
C VAL A 58 25.17 -2.51 4.93
N GLU A 59 26.06 -3.37 5.44
CA GLU A 59 26.69 -3.23 6.74
C GLU A 59 28.19 -3.11 6.59
N THR A 60 28.80 -2.20 7.33
CA THR A 60 30.25 -1.94 7.25
C THR A 60 30.95 -2.49 8.49
N PHE A 61 31.92 -3.36 8.29
CA PHE A 61 32.78 -3.91 9.32
C PHE A 61 34.16 -3.28 9.23
N GLN A 62 34.66 -2.79 10.36
CA GLN A 62 35.99 -2.14 10.40
C GLN A 62 37.07 -3.10 9.94
N GLY A 63 37.90 -2.68 9.01
CA GLY A 63 39.01 -3.47 8.42
C GLY A 63 38.58 -4.57 7.44
N ARG A 64 37.27 -4.91 7.35
CA ARG A 64 36.78 -5.96 6.46
C ARG A 64 36.05 -5.42 5.23
N GLY A 65 35.51 -4.21 5.30
CA GLY A 65 34.75 -3.56 4.22
C GLY A 65 33.24 -3.60 4.46
N SER A 66 32.50 -3.21 3.42
CA SER A 66 31.03 -3.21 3.44
C SER A 66 30.49 -4.46 2.76
N PHE A 67 29.47 -5.05 3.35
CA PHE A 67 28.82 -6.27 2.85
C PHE A 67 27.35 -5.98 2.58
N VAL A 68 26.82 -6.53 1.51
CA VAL A 68 25.41 -6.46 1.17
C VAL A 68 24.63 -7.21 2.24
N LEU A 69 23.70 -6.53 2.88
CA LEU A 69 22.75 -7.19 3.77
C LEU A 69 21.78 -8.00 2.90
N ALA A 70 21.20 -9.05 3.48
CA ALA A 70 20.04 -9.64 2.90
C ALA A 70 18.99 -8.52 2.81
N VAL A 71 18.94 -7.86 1.65
CA VAL A 71 17.72 -7.16 1.31
C VAL A 71 16.70 -8.28 1.35
N PRO A 72 15.69 -8.25 2.20
CA PRO A 72 14.59 -9.13 1.98
C PRO A 72 14.29 -8.95 0.49
N GLU A 73 14.38 -10.01 -0.33
CA GLU A 73 13.64 -9.97 -1.58
C GLU A 73 12.38 -9.27 -1.17
N SER A 74 12.05 -8.16 -1.85
CA SER A 74 10.79 -7.51 -1.62
C SER A 74 9.74 -8.59 -1.87
N THR A 75 9.57 -9.45 -0.90
CA THR A 75 8.32 -10.09 -0.60
C THR A 75 7.46 -8.96 -0.05
N ALA A 76 7.34 -7.89 -0.85
CA ALA A 76 6.12 -7.15 -0.82
C ALA A 76 5.09 -8.25 -0.79
N PHE A 77 4.26 -8.28 0.23
CA PHE A 77 3.14 -9.21 0.28
C PHE A 77 2.32 -8.93 -0.98
N THR A 78 2.78 -9.51 -2.08
CA THR A 78 2.18 -9.39 -3.40
C THR A 78 1.36 -10.65 -3.57
N VAL A 79 0.08 -10.52 -3.34
CA VAL A 79 -0.85 -11.51 -3.90
C VAL A 79 -0.86 -11.24 -5.40
N GLU A 80 -0.27 -12.11 -6.19
CA GLU A 80 -0.39 -12.02 -7.64
C GLU A 80 -1.87 -12.05 -8.01
N SER A 81 -2.31 -11.15 -8.90
CA SER A 81 -3.70 -11.14 -9.36
C SER A 81 -4.12 -12.47 -10.02
N ALA A 82 -3.14 -13.26 -10.46
CA ALA A 82 -3.33 -14.64 -10.93
C ALA A 82 -3.66 -15.64 -9.81
N ALA A 83 -3.40 -15.31 -8.53
CA ALA A 83 -3.70 -16.18 -7.39
C ALA A 83 -5.19 -16.17 -7.02
N ILE A 84 -5.91 -15.09 -7.31
CA ILE A 84 -7.36 -15.00 -7.07
C ILE A 84 -8.10 -15.54 -8.30
N ARG A 85 -8.52 -16.80 -8.24
CA ARG A 85 -9.13 -17.51 -9.35
C ARG A 85 -10.58 -17.91 -9.11
N THR A 86 -10.94 -18.11 -7.86
CA THR A 86 -12.22 -18.67 -7.45
C THR A 86 -13.05 -17.64 -6.70
N HIS A 87 -14.33 -17.89 -6.58
CA HIS A 87 -15.23 -17.13 -5.72
C HIS A 87 -14.77 -17.19 -4.25
N HIS A 88 -14.25 -18.33 -3.81
CA HIS A 88 -13.73 -18.53 -2.47
C HIS A 88 -12.54 -17.59 -2.19
N ASP A 89 -11.60 -17.47 -3.13
CA ASP A 89 -10.45 -16.56 -3.00
C ASP A 89 -10.90 -15.11 -2.80
N VAL A 90 -11.99 -14.71 -3.46
CA VAL A 90 -12.57 -13.37 -3.29
C VAL A 90 -13.17 -13.18 -1.90
N LEU A 91 -13.85 -14.19 -1.37
CA LEU A 91 -14.41 -14.14 -0.01
C LEU A 91 -13.29 -14.11 1.04
N ASP A 92 -12.25 -14.91 0.88
CA ASP A 92 -11.06 -14.90 1.74
C ASP A 92 -10.38 -13.52 1.74
N MET A 93 -10.32 -12.87 0.59
CA MET A 93 -9.79 -11.50 0.49
C MET A 93 -10.66 -10.50 1.28
N ILE A 94 -11.98 -10.62 1.25
CA ILE A 94 -12.85 -9.77 2.07
C ILE A 94 -12.68 -10.07 3.55
N ASP A 95 -12.49 -11.32 3.94
CA ASP A 95 -12.23 -11.70 5.33
C ASP A 95 -10.87 -11.13 5.81
N PHE A 96 -9.85 -11.11 4.95
CA PHE A 96 -8.59 -10.43 5.22
C PHE A 96 -8.79 -8.91 5.40
N ARG A 97 -9.54 -8.26 4.52
CA ARG A 97 -9.91 -6.83 4.65
C ARG A 97 -10.63 -6.54 5.98
N LEU A 98 -11.57 -7.38 6.36
CA LEU A 98 -12.27 -7.27 7.64
C LEU A 98 -11.31 -7.28 8.82
N GLY A 99 -10.29 -8.14 8.79
CA GLY A 99 -9.26 -8.22 9.83
C GLY A 99 -8.37 -6.98 9.93
N VAL A 100 -8.10 -6.33 8.81
CA VAL A 100 -7.17 -5.19 8.74
C VAL A 100 -7.91 -3.86 8.82
N GLU A 101 -8.86 -3.61 7.91
CA GLU A 101 -9.41 -2.26 7.71
C GLU A 101 -10.33 -1.82 8.85
N CYS A 102 -10.93 -2.75 9.61
CA CYS A 102 -11.68 -2.39 10.82
C CYS A 102 -10.76 -1.74 11.86
N GLU A 103 -9.58 -2.29 12.10
CA GLU A 103 -8.63 -1.71 13.04
C GLU A 103 -7.98 -0.43 12.49
N VAL A 104 -7.74 -0.37 11.18
CA VAL A 104 -7.26 0.83 10.51
C VAL A 104 -8.24 2.00 10.68
N ALA A 105 -9.55 1.76 10.51
CA ALA A 105 -10.59 2.77 10.72
C ALA A 105 -10.63 3.27 12.16
N ALA A 106 -10.51 2.36 13.14
CA ALA A 106 -10.45 2.73 14.56
C ALA A 106 -9.21 3.58 14.87
N LEU A 107 -8.04 3.22 14.34
CA LEU A 107 -6.82 3.99 14.50
C LEU A 107 -6.91 5.37 13.82
N ALA A 108 -7.52 5.44 12.65
CA ALA A 108 -7.79 6.70 11.97
C ALA A 108 -8.66 7.62 12.82
N ALA A 109 -9.74 7.12 13.39
CA ALA A 109 -10.59 7.88 14.29
C ALA A 109 -9.84 8.40 15.52
N ALA A 110 -8.98 7.57 16.12
CA ALA A 110 -8.23 7.93 17.32
C ALA A 110 -7.10 8.94 17.07
N ARG A 111 -6.51 8.95 15.87
CA ARG A 111 -5.22 9.63 15.61
C ARG A 111 -5.31 10.76 14.58
N SER A 112 -6.34 10.80 13.75
CA SER A 112 -6.40 11.78 12.67
C SER A 112 -6.46 13.22 13.20
N ASP A 113 -5.58 14.07 12.67
CA ASP A 113 -5.60 15.52 12.84
C ASP A 113 -6.48 16.21 11.78
N GLY A 114 -6.51 17.54 11.80
CA GLY A 114 -7.29 18.33 10.84
C GLY A 114 -7.02 18.00 9.38
N PRO A 115 -5.74 18.05 8.90
CA PRO A 115 -5.41 17.70 7.53
C PRO A 115 -5.78 16.27 7.13
N ALA A 116 -5.58 15.29 8.02
CA ALA A 116 -5.93 13.91 7.75
C ALA A 116 -7.46 13.71 7.66
N ARG A 117 -8.23 14.39 8.53
CA ARG A 117 -9.70 14.41 8.47
C ARG A 117 -10.22 15.06 7.20
N ASP A 118 -9.60 16.16 6.77
CA ASP A 118 -9.96 16.84 5.52
C ASP A 118 -9.69 15.94 4.30
N ALA A 119 -8.61 15.17 4.31
CA ALA A 119 -8.31 14.19 3.28
C ALA A 119 -9.35 13.05 3.22
N VAL A 120 -9.81 12.54 4.37
CA VAL A 120 -10.89 11.53 4.42
C VAL A 120 -12.20 12.10 3.87
N ARG A 121 -12.54 13.36 4.25
CA ARG A 121 -13.74 14.03 3.72
C ARG A 121 -13.67 14.21 2.22
N ALA A 122 -12.55 14.73 1.71
CA ALA A 122 -12.35 14.91 0.27
C ALA A 122 -12.46 13.59 -0.51
N ALA A 123 -11.91 12.49 0.03
CA ALA A 123 -12.01 11.18 -0.61
C ALA A 123 -13.46 10.63 -0.60
N LEU A 124 -14.25 10.91 0.44
CA LEU A 124 -15.69 10.60 0.46
C LEU A 124 -16.46 11.40 -0.59
N ASP A 125 -16.19 12.69 -0.69
CA ASP A 125 -16.82 13.57 -1.67
C ASP A 125 -16.51 13.11 -3.09
N GLU A 126 -15.24 12.77 -3.36
CA GLU A 126 -14.79 12.21 -4.64
C GLU A 126 -15.52 10.90 -4.97
N PHE A 127 -15.60 9.97 -4.01
CA PHE A 127 -16.33 8.71 -4.18
C PHE A 127 -17.82 8.96 -4.46
N SER A 128 -18.43 9.92 -3.77
CA SER A 128 -19.84 10.26 -3.91
C SER A 128 -20.18 10.89 -5.27
N ALA A 129 -19.22 11.62 -5.85
CA ALA A 129 -19.35 12.27 -7.16
C ALA A 129 -18.88 11.40 -8.33
N ALA A 130 -18.24 10.25 -8.06
CA ALA A 130 -17.63 9.42 -9.08
C ALA A 130 -18.65 8.86 -10.07
N ALA A 131 -18.29 8.91 -11.36
CA ALA A 131 -19.04 8.21 -12.39
C ALA A 131 -18.92 6.66 -12.18
N PRO A 132 -19.85 5.88 -12.68
CA PRO A 132 -19.79 4.41 -12.55
C PRO A 132 -18.48 3.79 -13.05
N SER A 133 -17.84 4.36 -14.08
CA SER A 133 -16.52 3.95 -14.59
C SER A 133 -15.40 4.14 -13.58
N ASP A 134 -15.50 5.15 -12.73
CA ASP A 134 -14.44 5.61 -11.82
C ASP A 134 -14.70 5.17 -10.37
N ALA A 135 -15.88 4.58 -10.11
CA ALA A 135 -16.33 4.23 -8.76
C ALA A 135 -15.38 3.26 -8.03
N VAL A 136 -14.74 2.33 -8.75
CA VAL A 136 -13.80 1.37 -8.16
C VAL A 136 -12.52 2.07 -7.69
N GLU A 137 -11.99 2.96 -8.49
CA GLU A 137 -10.79 3.74 -8.16
C GLU A 137 -11.07 4.74 -7.02
N ALA A 138 -12.25 5.36 -7.02
CA ALA A 138 -12.67 6.25 -5.95
C ALA A 138 -12.89 5.49 -4.63
N ASP A 139 -13.44 4.28 -4.66
CA ASP A 139 -13.56 3.37 -3.51
C ASP A 139 -12.18 3.05 -2.92
N PHE A 140 -11.21 2.71 -3.79
CA PHE A 140 -9.84 2.47 -3.35
C PHE A 140 -9.22 3.71 -2.67
N ARG A 141 -9.37 4.89 -3.29
CA ARG A 141 -8.84 6.14 -2.72
C ARG A 141 -9.46 6.47 -1.35
N PHE A 142 -10.74 6.17 -1.15
CA PHE A 142 -11.41 6.35 0.15
C PHE A 142 -10.78 5.46 1.22
N HIS A 143 -10.65 4.16 0.99
CA HIS A 143 -10.02 3.24 1.93
C HIS A 143 -8.55 3.61 2.22
N ARG A 144 -7.82 4.02 1.18
CA ARG A 144 -6.44 4.51 1.29
C ARG A 144 -6.33 5.78 2.14
N ALA A 145 -7.27 6.71 2.02
CA ALA A 145 -7.32 7.93 2.83
C ALA A 145 -7.52 7.61 4.32
N ILE A 146 -8.38 6.64 4.64
CA ILE A 146 -8.55 6.14 6.01
C ILE A 146 -7.25 5.50 6.51
N ALA A 147 -6.57 4.71 5.69
CA ALA A 147 -5.27 4.13 6.06
C ALA A 147 -4.22 5.21 6.35
N ALA A 148 -4.16 6.25 5.53
CA ALA A 148 -3.25 7.39 5.76
C ALA A 148 -3.59 8.13 7.08
N ALA A 149 -4.88 8.33 7.36
CA ALA A 149 -5.37 8.96 8.58
C ALA A 149 -5.05 8.16 9.86
N SER A 150 -4.77 6.85 9.76
CA SER A 150 -4.29 6.05 10.88
C SER A 150 -2.92 6.46 11.41
N GLY A 151 -2.15 7.25 10.64
CA GLY A 151 -0.79 7.67 10.96
C GLY A 151 0.25 6.53 10.89
N ASN A 152 -0.11 5.37 10.36
CA ASN A 152 0.79 4.23 10.20
C ASN A 152 1.02 3.93 8.71
N ARG A 153 2.22 4.27 8.21
CA ARG A 153 2.60 4.11 6.80
C ARG A 153 2.43 2.67 6.29
N PHE A 154 2.61 1.66 7.15
CA PHE A 154 2.53 0.26 6.73
C PHE A 154 1.14 -0.15 6.26
N TYR A 155 0.07 0.47 6.79
CA TYR A 155 -1.27 0.25 6.26
C TYR A 155 -1.48 0.87 4.87
N VAL A 156 -0.85 2.02 4.61
CA VAL A 156 -0.86 2.63 3.27
C VAL A 156 -0.09 1.75 2.29
N GLU A 157 1.12 1.33 2.64
CA GLU A 157 1.95 0.43 1.83
C GLU A 157 1.24 -0.91 1.56
N LEU A 158 0.53 -1.46 2.54
CA LEU A 158 -0.28 -2.66 2.38
C LEU A 158 -1.41 -2.44 1.38
N LEU A 159 -2.19 -1.36 1.52
CA LEU A 159 -3.26 -1.06 0.58
C LEU A 159 -2.72 -0.74 -0.82
N ASP A 160 -1.60 -0.04 -0.95
CA ASP A 160 -0.97 0.27 -2.24
C ASP A 160 -0.49 -1.02 -2.94
N SER A 161 0.00 -2.02 -2.19
CA SER A 161 0.44 -3.30 -2.75
C SER A 161 -0.71 -4.24 -3.12
N LEU A 162 -1.80 -4.23 -2.34
CA LEU A 162 -2.92 -5.16 -2.49
C LEU A 162 -4.21 -4.49 -2.97
N GLY A 163 -4.35 -3.19 -2.74
CA GLY A 163 -5.60 -2.47 -2.85
C GLY A 163 -6.27 -2.56 -4.22
N PRO A 164 -5.56 -2.33 -5.34
CA PRO A 164 -6.15 -2.50 -6.65
C PRO A 164 -6.79 -3.87 -6.83
N MET A 165 -6.16 -4.91 -6.28
CA MET A 165 -6.65 -6.27 -6.34
C MET A 165 -7.78 -6.53 -5.36
N MET A 166 -7.67 -6.03 -4.12
CA MET A 166 -8.65 -6.21 -3.06
C MET A 166 -10.00 -5.55 -3.37
N ILE A 167 -9.99 -4.44 -4.09
CA ILE A 167 -11.18 -3.62 -4.37
C ILE A 167 -11.69 -3.85 -5.80
N MET A 168 -10.80 -4.04 -6.77
CA MET A 168 -11.16 -4.18 -8.18
C MET A 168 -11.63 -5.59 -8.55
N LEU A 169 -10.96 -6.64 -8.05
CA LEU A 169 -11.26 -8.02 -8.43
C LEU A 169 -12.67 -8.50 -8.06
N PRO A 170 -13.22 -8.21 -6.87
CA PRO A 170 -14.57 -8.61 -6.53
C PRO A 170 -15.62 -8.11 -7.52
N ARG A 171 -15.37 -6.95 -8.13
CA ARG A 171 -16.33 -6.30 -9.05
C ARG A 171 -16.16 -6.71 -10.51
N THR A 172 -14.95 -7.09 -10.94
CA THR A 172 -14.65 -7.35 -12.36
C THR A 172 -14.75 -8.82 -12.74
N ARG A 173 -14.47 -9.74 -11.82
CA ARG A 173 -14.42 -11.19 -12.15
C ARG A 173 -15.68 -11.98 -11.87
N LEU A 174 -16.53 -11.51 -10.95
CA LEU A 174 -17.74 -12.26 -10.58
C LEU A 174 -18.90 -12.05 -11.52
N GLY A 175 -18.69 -11.30 -12.63
CA GLY A 175 -19.70 -11.19 -13.68
C GLY A 175 -21.09 -10.85 -13.11
N SER A 176 -21.11 -10.04 -12.04
CA SER A 176 -22.36 -9.73 -11.37
C SER A 176 -23.33 -9.18 -12.40
N GLN A 177 -24.34 -9.97 -12.73
CA GLN A 177 -25.50 -9.54 -13.52
C GLN A 177 -26.24 -8.39 -12.82
N HIS A 178 -25.89 -8.13 -11.56
CA HIS A 178 -26.28 -6.93 -10.82
C HIS A 178 -25.29 -5.82 -11.15
N SER A 179 -25.55 -5.26 -12.30
CA SER A 179 -24.89 -4.11 -12.87
C SER A 179 -24.58 -3.04 -11.83
N ILE A 180 -23.34 -2.52 -11.84
CA ILE A 180 -22.95 -1.23 -11.26
C ILE A 180 -23.96 -0.10 -11.63
N THR A 181 -24.88 -0.37 -12.55
CA THR A 181 -25.98 0.48 -12.99
C THR A 181 -27.20 0.48 -12.05
N ASP A 182 -27.26 -0.38 -11.00
CA ASP A 182 -28.34 -0.30 -10.01
C ASP A 182 -28.11 0.90 -9.07
N ALA A 183 -28.84 1.98 -9.31
CA ALA A 183 -28.79 3.20 -8.50
C ALA A 183 -29.05 2.92 -7.02
N ALA A 184 -29.88 1.93 -6.68
CA ALA A 184 -30.15 1.55 -5.32
C ALA A 184 -28.94 0.85 -4.66
N HIS A 185 -28.17 0.07 -5.43
CA HIS A 185 -26.90 -0.50 -4.97
C HIS A 185 -25.87 0.61 -4.68
N ALA A 186 -25.64 1.51 -5.63
CA ALA A 186 -24.71 2.62 -5.49
C ALA A 186 -25.05 3.49 -4.26
N GLU A 187 -26.32 3.76 -4.04
CA GLU A 187 -26.80 4.55 -2.90
C GLU A 187 -26.61 3.82 -1.57
N ARG A 188 -26.75 2.50 -1.51
CA ARG A 188 -26.43 1.72 -0.30
C ARG A 188 -24.95 1.76 0.03
N VAL A 189 -24.10 1.57 -0.95
CA VAL A 189 -22.63 1.62 -0.77
C VAL A 189 -22.19 3.03 -0.35
N ARG A 190 -22.76 4.07 -0.94
CA ARG A 190 -22.46 5.46 -0.56
C ARG A 190 -22.80 5.72 0.91
N ARG A 191 -23.97 5.28 1.38
CA ARG A 191 -24.35 5.40 2.80
C ARG A 191 -23.43 4.63 3.73
N GLU A 192 -22.95 3.46 3.33
CA GLU A 192 -21.98 2.69 4.11
C GLU A 192 -20.65 3.47 4.26
N HIS A 193 -20.14 4.07 3.17
CA HIS A 193 -18.95 4.92 3.21
C HIS A 193 -19.14 6.17 4.07
N ASP A 194 -20.30 6.82 3.95
CA ASP A 194 -20.65 7.99 4.77
C ASP A 194 -20.65 7.66 6.26
N GLN A 195 -21.19 6.51 6.65
CA GLN A 195 -21.16 6.06 8.05
C GLN A 195 -19.75 5.83 8.57
N VAL A 196 -18.87 5.23 7.74
CA VAL A 196 -17.45 5.04 8.10
C VAL A 196 -16.76 6.40 8.27
N ALA A 197 -16.91 7.28 7.29
CA ALA A 197 -16.30 8.60 7.34
C ALA A 197 -16.81 9.42 8.54
N THR A 198 -18.12 9.42 8.78
CA THR A 198 -18.72 10.11 9.92
C THR A 198 -18.12 9.65 11.24
N ALA A 199 -17.94 8.35 11.44
CA ALA A 199 -17.34 7.80 12.66
C ALA A 199 -15.86 8.19 12.80
N VAL A 200 -15.08 8.12 11.72
CA VAL A 200 -13.67 8.55 11.70
C VAL A 200 -13.54 10.05 12.01
N LEU A 201 -14.36 10.88 11.37
CA LEU A 201 -14.36 12.33 11.56
C LEU A 201 -14.84 12.75 12.96
N ALA A 202 -15.75 11.98 13.57
CA ALA A 202 -16.19 12.17 14.94
C ALA A 202 -15.10 11.82 15.98
N GLY A 203 -14.05 11.09 15.57
CA GLY A 203 -13.01 10.63 16.47
C GLY A 203 -13.48 9.50 17.39
N ASP A 204 -14.42 8.66 16.96
CA ASP A 204 -14.94 7.52 17.70
C ASP A 204 -14.38 6.20 17.14
N PRO A 205 -13.35 5.59 17.79
CA PRO A 205 -12.70 4.39 17.30
C PRO A 205 -13.61 3.16 17.24
N ASP A 206 -14.50 3.02 18.22
CA ASP A 206 -15.36 1.84 18.29
C ASP A 206 -16.47 1.92 17.24
N LEU A 207 -17.04 3.11 17.04
CA LEU A 207 -18.00 3.35 15.97
C LEU A 207 -17.36 3.19 14.59
N ALA A 208 -16.15 3.69 14.38
CA ALA A 208 -15.41 3.55 13.11
C ALA A 208 -15.11 2.08 12.77
N ARG A 209 -14.66 1.31 13.77
CA ARG A 209 -14.47 -0.15 13.64
C ARG A 209 -15.77 -0.85 13.26
N ALA A 210 -16.87 -0.53 13.94
CA ALA A 210 -18.17 -1.13 13.70
C ALA A 210 -18.71 -0.76 12.31
N ALA A 211 -18.63 0.49 11.91
CA ALA A 211 -19.07 0.96 10.60
C ALA A 211 -18.30 0.29 9.45
N MET A 212 -16.97 0.19 9.56
CA MET A 212 -16.14 -0.51 8.56
C MET A 212 -16.50 -2.00 8.51
N ARG A 213 -16.71 -2.65 9.65
CA ARG A 213 -17.16 -4.05 9.72
C ARG A 213 -18.50 -4.27 9.04
N VAL A 214 -19.45 -3.34 9.21
CA VAL A 214 -20.76 -3.40 8.56
C VAL A 214 -20.59 -3.23 7.05
N HIS A 215 -19.81 -2.26 6.59
CA HIS A 215 -19.55 -2.02 5.18
C HIS A 215 -18.93 -3.25 4.48
N LEU A 216 -17.83 -3.79 5.01
CA LEU A 216 -17.16 -4.96 4.42
C LEU A 216 -18.00 -6.24 4.58
N GLY A 217 -18.70 -6.40 5.69
CA GLY A 217 -19.62 -7.51 5.90
C GLY A 217 -20.80 -7.49 4.92
N ASN A 218 -21.31 -6.32 4.58
CA ASN A 218 -22.32 -6.16 3.53
C ASN A 218 -21.75 -6.50 2.14
N THR A 219 -20.52 -6.07 1.87
CA THR A 219 -19.82 -6.43 0.62
C THR A 219 -19.67 -7.95 0.51
N ARG A 220 -19.24 -8.62 1.58
CA ARG A 220 -19.12 -10.08 1.62
C ARG A 220 -20.47 -10.78 1.36
N ARG A 221 -21.56 -10.29 1.99
CA ARG A 221 -22.90 -10.87 1.80
C ARG A 221 -23.39 -10.70 0.37
N ARG A 222 -23.18 -9.52 -0.24
CA ARG A 222 -23.53 -9.27 -1.65
C ARG A 222 -22.81 -10.25 -2.58
N LEU A 223 -21.52 -10.44 -2.38
CA LEU A 223 -20.72 -11.37 -3.18
C LEU A 223 -21.20 -12.82 -3.00
N ASN A 224 -21.56 -13.22 -1.79
CA ASN A 224 -22.02 -14.58 -1.52
C ASN A 224 -23.44 -14.86 -2.06
N SER A 225 -24.29 -13.84 -2.18
CA SER A 225 -25.63 -14.00 -2.76
C SER A 225 -25.64 -14.06 -4.30
N ASP A 226 -24.57 -13.61 -4.93
CA ASP A 226 -24.41 -13.63 -6.39
C ASP A 226 -23.78 -14.95 -6.90
N SER A 227 -23.52 -15.90 -6.01
CA SER A 227 -23.11 -17.27 -6.39
C SER A 227 -24.33 -18.07 -6.88
N PRO A 228 -24.23 -18.75 -8.02
CA PRO A 228 -25.30 -19.59 -8.56
C PRO A 228 -25.58 -20.79 -7.65
#